data_dc078ef71d6a6244c1ba496390f2c154
#
_entry.id   dc078ef71d6a6244c1ba496390f2c154
#
_cell.length_a   1.000
_cell.length_b   1.000
_cell.length_c   1.000
_cell.angle_alpha   90.00
_cell.angle_beta   90.00
_cell.angle_gamma   90.00
#
_symmetry.space_group_name_H-M   'P 1'
#
loop_
_entity.id
_entity.type
_entity.pdbx_description
1 polymer ?
#
loop_
_entity_poly.entity_id
_entity_poly.type
_entity_poly.pdbx_seq_one_letter_code
_entity_poly.pdbx_strand_id
1 'polypeptide(L)'
;MKQHFIRLGLALGLASLGPAGPALALDVAGVHFDDQIVVAGKPLRLNGAGVGYRFLFKVYAVGLYLPERRFSAQEVMGNDEPRRMVITALRELSSSDFNDAVMNHFGPRGEEPDARAAQKVLHLGRIITSQAPVLKKGDSLTLDWQPGQGMSMSYNQNVTPLPGHDVGFYNTLLAIWLGDKASDPTLRSHLLGRPSASRAAAD
;
A
#
# COMPACT_ATOMS: atom_id res chain seq x y z
N MET A 1 -10.65 30.57 69.38
CA MET A 1 -11.26 29.86 68.24
C MET A 1 -10.82 30.52 66.95
N LYS A 2 -9.86 29.93 66.21
CA LYS A 2 -9.33 30.46 64.93
C LYS A 2 -9.71 29.44 63.84
N GLN A 3 -10.59 29.83 62.93
CA GLN A 3 -10.99 29.01 61.76
C GLN A 3 -9.98 29.22 60.66
N HIS A 4 -9.36 28.09 60.19
CA HIS A 4 -8.50 28.09 59.03
C HIS A 4 -9.36 27.70 57.80
N PHE A 5 -9.53 28.63 56.87
CA PHE A 5 -10.07 28.38 55.55
C PHE A 5 -9.01 27.79 54.63
N ILE A 6 -9.16 26.52 54.25
CA ILE A 6 -8.33 25.88 53.22
C ILE A 6 -8.96 26.25 51.86
N ARG A 7 -8.23 27.05 51.07
CA ARG A 7 -8.60 27.32 49.68
C ARG A 7 -8.09 26.18 48.79
N LEU A 8 -9.00 25.37 48.25
CA LEU A 8 -8.72 24.35 47.27
C LEU A 8 -8.62 25.02 45.89
N GLY A 9 -7.41 25.14 45.36
CA GLY A 9 -7.16 25.65 44.03
C GLY A 9 -7.41 24.57 42.95
N LEU A 10 -8.46 24.74 42.18
CA LEU A 10 -8.77 23.90 41.04
C LEU A 10 -7.90 24.35 39.84
N ALA A 11 -6.83 23.62 39.54
CA ALA A 11 -6.00 23.85 38.35
C ALA A 11 -6.71 23.24 37.12
N LEU A 12 -7.29 24.09 36.30
CA LEU A 12 -7.87 23.72 35.00
C LEU A 12 -6.71 23.52 34.00
N GLY A 13 -6.35 22.27 33.73
CA GLY A 13 -5.40 21.93 32.69
C GLY A 13 -5.98 22.21 31.31
N LEU A 14 -5.56 23.26 30.64
CA LEU A 14 -5.83 23.50 29.21
C LEU A 14 -5.07 22.44 28.39
N ALA A 15 -5.79 21.42 27.92
CA ALA A 15 -5.27 20.54 26.88
C ALA A 15 -5.19 21.37 25.59
N SER A 16 -3.96 21.72 25.16
CA SER A 16 -3.71 22.37 23.87
C SER A 16 -3.98 21.35 22.76
N LEU A 17 -5.15 21.41 22.12
CA LEU A 17 -5.34 20.83 20.80
C LEU A 17 -4.47 21.62 19.83
N GLY A 18 -3.32 21.06 19.47
CA GLY A 18 -2.52 21.58 18.37
C GLY A 18 -3.33 21.58 17.07
N PRO A 19 -3.13 22.55 16.15
CA PRO A 19 -3.80 22.57 14.87
C PRO A 19 -3.47 21.29 14.10
N ALA A 20 -4.47 20.45 13.81
CA ALA A 20 -4.34 19.40 12.82
C ALA A 20 -4.11 20.11 11.47
N GLY A 21 -2.87 20.10 10.99
CA GLY A 21 -2.54 20.58 9.65
C GLY A 21 -3.42 19.85 8.62
N PRO A 22 -3.73 20.47 7.46
CA PRO A 22 -4.54 19.83 6.44
C PRO A 22 -3.87 18.50 6.04
N ALA A 23 -4.59 17.41 6.23
CA ALA A 23 -4.20 16.11 5.70
C ALA A 23 -4.16 16.27 4.19
N LEU A 24 -2.99 16.25 3.58
CA LEU A 24 -2.80 16.33 2.14
C LEU A 24 -3.14 14.98 1.53
N ALA A 25 -4.42 14.72 1.37
CA ALA A 25 -4.91 13.57 0.63
C ALA A 25 -4.55 13.70 -0.86
N LEU A 26 -4.29 12.57 -1.51
CA LEU A 26 -3.94 12.51 -2.93
C LEU A 26 -5.06 11.84 -3.72
N ASP A 27 -5.64 12.58 -4.68
CA ASP A 27 -6.61 12.03 -5.63
C ASP A 27 -5.92 11.51 -6.89
N VAL A 28 -6.09 10.21 -7.17
CA VAL A 28 -5.51 9.55 -8.34
C VAL A 28 -6.61 8.90 -9.17
N ALA A 29 -6.90 9.46 -10.33
CA ALA A 29 -7.94 8.96 -11.25
C ALA A 29 -9.32 8.79 -10.58
N GLY A 30 -9.68 9.67 -9.64
CA GLY A 30 -10.93 9.64 -8.89
C GLY A 30 -10.93 8.68 -7.68
N VAL A 31 -9.78 8.12 -7.33
CA VAL A 31 -9.57 7.35 -6.10
C VAL A 31 -8.85 8.23 -5.09
N HIS A 32 -9.43 8.34 -3.91
CA HIS A 32 -8.90 9.10 -2.81
C HIS A 32 -7.93 8.25 -1.97
N PHE A 33 -6.73 8.76 -1.71
CA PHE A 33 -5.74 8.18 -0.81
C PHE A 33 -5.47 9.15 0.34
N ASP A 34 -5.78 8.74 1.56
CA ASP A 34 -5.47 9.51 2.77
C ASP A 34 -3.96 9.68 2.92
N ASP A 35 -3.48 10.83 3.39
CA ASP A 35 -2.05 11.06 3.66
C ASP A 35 -1.51 10.11 4.75
N GLN A 36 -2.36 9.72 5.70
CA GLN A 36 -2.00 8.85 6.80
C GLN A 36 -3.14 7.88 7.13
N ILE A 37 -2.77 6.64 7.40
CA ILE A 37 -3.67 5.56 7.82
C ILE A 37 -3.12 4.87 9.07
N VAL A 38 -3.96 4.10 9.77
CA VAL A 38 -3.51 3.25 10.89
C VAL A 38 -3.67 1.79 10.50
N VAL A 39 -2.59 1.01 10.63
CA VAL A 39 -2.57 -0.43 10.33
C VAL A 39 -2.08 -1.16 11.58
N ALA A 40 -2.92 -2.01 12.16
CA ALA A 40 -2.65 -2.73 13.42
C ALA A 40 -2.07 -1.80 14.52
N GLY A 41 -2.68 -0.63 14.70
CA GLY A 41 -2.29 0.36 15.72
C GLY A 41 -1.04 1.18 15.36
N LYS A 42 -0.42 0.97 14.20
CA LYS A 42 0.76 1.73 13.75
C LYS A 42 0.36 2.74 12.66
N PRO A 43 0.76 4.02 12.78
CA PRO A 43 0.54 5.02 11.74
C PRO A 43 1.44 4.74 10.55
N LEU A 44 0.86 4.75 9.35
CA LEU A 44 1.58 4.69 8.08
C LEU A 44 1.22 5.91 7.25
N ARG A 45 2.19 6.46 6.54
CA ARG A 45 2.03 7.60 5.63
C ARG A 45 2.00 7.15 4.19
N LEU A 46 1.25 7.84 3.38
CA LEU A 46 1.27 7.66 1.94
C LEU A 46 2.67 8.02 1.41
N ASN A 47 3.40 7.01 0.94
CA ASN A 47 4.70 7.21 0.29
C ASN A 47 4.52 7.77 -1.12
N GLY A 48 3.54 7.23 -1.83
CA GLY A 48 3.14 7.69 -3.13
C GLY A 48 1.99 6.88 -3.70
N ALA A 49 1.34 7.41 -4.72
CA ALA A 49 0.27 6.72 -5.43
C ALA A 49 0.29 7.06 -6.92
N GLY A 50 -0.28 6.17 -7.74
CA GLY A 50 -0.34 6.36 -9.18
C GLY A 50 -1.33 5.44 -9.86
N VAL A 51 -1.42 5.54 -11.19
CA VAL A 51 -2.31 4.73 -12.02
C VAL A 51 -1.51 3.66 -12.72
N GLY A 52 -1.97 2.41 -12.63
CA GLY A 52 -1.48 1.31 -13.46
C GLY A 52 -2.22 1.26 -14.78
N TYR A 53 -1.44 1.16 -15.86
CA TYR A 53 -1.96 1.09 -17.23
C TYR A 53 -1.73 -0.29 -17.83
N ARG A 54 -2.68 -0.72 -18.68
CA ARG A 54 -2.47 -1.82 -19.62
C ARG A 54 -2.76 -1.28 -21.02
N PHE A 55 -1.72 -1.23 -21.87
CA PHE A 55 -1.74 -0.45 -23.09
C PHE A 55 -2.06 1.03 -22.80
N LEU A 56 -3.14 1.58 -23.30
CA LEU A 56 -3.58 2.96 -23.11
C LEU A 56 -4.69 3.10 -22.06
N PHE A 57 -5.13 2.01 -21.45
CA PHE A 57 -6.28 2.03 -20.53
C PHE A 57 -5.82 2.08 -19.07
N LYS A 58 -6.43 2.97 -18.30
CA LYS A 58 -6.30 2.99 -16.85
C LYS A 58 -6.99 1.75 -16.27
N VAL A 59 -6.25 0.94 -15.53
CA VAL A 59 -6.72 -0.36 -15.02
C VAL A 59 -7.02 -0.28 -13.55
N TYR A 60 -6.11 0.28 -12.77
CA TYR A 60 -6.23 0.45 -11.32
C TYR A 60 -5.49 1.70 -10.85
N ALA A 61 -5.89 2.22 -9.69
CA ALA A 61 -5.09 3.14 -8.90
C ALA A 61 -4.41 2.35 -7.80
N VAL A 62 -3.17 2.71 -7.44
CA VAL A 62 -2.42 2.03 -6.39
C VAL A 62 -1.71 3.04 -5.51
N GLY A 63 -1.75 2.81 -4.17
CA GLY A 63 -1.06 3.60 -3.16
C GLY A 63 -0.17 2.72 -2.29
N LEU A 64 1.02 3.22 -1.97
CA LEU A 64 1.98 2.59 -1.08
C LEU A 64 2.06 3.40 0.23
N TYR A 65 1.86 2.73 1.37
CA TYR A 65 1.94 3.32 2.70
C TYR A 65 3.09 2.71 3.49
N LEU A 66 3.89 3.56 4.11
CA LEU A 66 5.09 3.22 4.88
C LEU A 66 5.11 3.99 6.21
N PRO A 67 5.85 3.54 7.24
CA PRO A 67 6.06 4.32 8.47
C PRO A 67 6.72 5.67 8.20
N GLU A 68 7.70 5.68 7.28
CA GLU A 68 8.45 6.85 6.85
C GLU A 68 8.56 6.86 5.33
N ARG A 69 8.72 8.04 4.72
CA ARG A 69 8.91 8.16 3.27
C ARG A 69 10.22 7.52 2.83
N ARG A 70 10.15 6.76 1.74
CA ARG A 70 11.30 6.08 1.10
C ARG A 70 11.29 6.39 -0.39
N PHE A 71 12.45 6.63 -0.96
CA PHE A 71 12.61 7.10 -2.33
C PHE A 71 13.26 6.08 -3.26
N SER A 72 13.61 4.91 -2.77
CA SER A 72 14.16 3.81 -3.55
C SER A 72 13.49 2.48 -3.19
N ALA A 73 13.45 1.56 -4.16
CA ALA A 73 12.93 0.21 -3.95
C ALA A 73 13.75 -0.54 -2.88
N GLN A 74 15.07 -0.32 -2.84
CA GLN A 74 15.96 -0.92 -1.86
C GLN A 74 15.60 -0.47 -0.43
N GLU A 75 15.33 0.81 -0.20
CA GLU A 75 14.89 1.32 1.11
C GLU A 75 13.54 0.75 1.52
N VAL A 76 12.59 0.61 0.58
CA VAL A 76 11.27 0.05 0.85
C VAL A 76 11.34 -1.43 1.20
N MET A 77 12.13 -2.21 0.46
CA MET A 77 12.18 -3.68 0.58
C MET A 77 13.29 -4.18 1.51
N GLY A 78 14.26 -3.32 1.86
CA GLY A 78 15.43 -3.70 2.67
C GLY A 78 15.16 -3.78 4.18
N ASN A 79 14.04 -3.23 4.65
CA ASN A 79 13.70 -3.20 6.07
C ASN A 79 12.50 -4.09 6.37
N ASP A 80 12.47 -4.69 7.56
CA ASP A 80 11.31 -5.42 8.06
C ASP A 80 10.38 -4.48 8.85
N GLU A 81 9.69 -3.60 8.12
CA GLU A 81 8.77 -2.60 8.67
C GLU A 81 7.33 -2.86 8.19
N PRO A 82 6.28 -2.39 8.93
CA PRO A 82 4.91 -2.46 8.46
C PRO A 82 4.74 -1.73 7.13
N ARG A 83 4.02 -2.34 6.20
CA ARG A 83 3.76 -1.77 4.87
C ARG A 83 2.37 -2.15 4.41
N ARG A 84 1.73 -1.24 3.68
CA ARG A 84 0.44 -1.49 3.03
C ARG A 84 0.50 -1.05 1.59
N MET A 85 0.01 -1.90 0.70
CA MET A 85 -0.32 -1.54 -0.66
C MET A 85 -1.83 -1.62 -0.85
N VAL A 86 -2.44 -0.55 -1.36
CA VAL A 86 -3.87 -0.48 -1.67
C VAL A 86 -4.02 -0.39 -3.18
N ILE A 87 -4.78 -1.29 -3.77
CA ILE A 87 -5.04 -1.37 -5.20
C ILE A 87 -6.55 -1.23 -5.41
N THR A 88 -6.99 -0.18 -6.10
CA THR A 88 -8.41 0.07 -6.38
C THR A 88 -8.66 -0.06 -7.88
N ALA A 89 -9.60 -0.91 -8.25
CA ALA A 89 -9.94 -1.14 -9.66
C ALA A 89 -10.63 0.09 -10.28
N LEU A 90 -10.13 0.58 -11.42
CA LEU A 90 -10.72 1.68 -12.18
C LEU A 90 -11.68 1.19 -13.26
N ARG A 91 -11.67 -0.09 -13.53
CA ARG A 91 -12.58 -0.82 -14.41
C ARG A 91 -12.78 -2.24 -13.87
N GLU A 92 -13.67 -2.98 -14.48
CA GLU A 92 -13.80 -4.40 -14.17
C GLU A 92 -12.49 -5.14 -14.55
N LEU A 93 -12.01 -5.98 -13.62
CA LEU A 93 -10.82 -6.81 -13.76
C LEU A 93 -11.20 -8.25 -13.40
N SER A 94 -10.96 -9.16 -14.32
CA SER A 94 -11.10 -10.58 -14.04
C SER A 94 -9.90 -11.10 -13.24
N SER A 95 -10.07 -12.23 -12.57
CA SER A 95 -8.95 -12.94 -11.93
C SER A 95 -7.86 -13.35 -12.94
N SER A 96 -8.20 -13.57 -14.22
CA SER A 96 -7.22 -13.81 -15.27
C SER A 96 -6.35 -12.57 -15.54
N ASP A 97 -6.92 -11.35 -15.52
CA ASP A 97 -6.14 -10.11 -15.66
C ASP A 97 -5.08 -9.97 -14.58
N PHE A 98 -5.42 -10.34 -13.34
CA PHE A 98 -4.47 -10.34 -12.23
C PHE A 98 -3.39 -11.41 -12.39
N ASN A 99 -3.79 -12.64 -12.70
CA ASN A 99 -2.86 -13.74 -12.92
C ASN A 99 -1.89 -13.42 -14.07
N ASP A 100 -2.39 -12.85 -15.17
CA ASP A 100 -1.56 -12.43 -16.30
C ASP A 100 -0.55 -11.36 -15.91
N ALA A 101 -0.95 -10.36 -15.11
CA ALA A 101 -0.04 -9.32 -14.63
C ALA A 101 1.09 -9.91 -13.78
N VAL A 102 0.75 -10.84 -12.88
CA VAL A 102 1.71 -11.55 -12.03
C VAL A 102 2.61 -12.46 -12.86
N MET A 103 2.04 -13.29 -13.74
CA MET A 103 2.79 -14.24 -14.58
C MET A 103 3.70 -13.52 -15.58
N ASN A 104 3.28 -12.38 -16.14
CA ASN A 104 4.12 -11.57 -17.01
C ASN A 104 5.33 -10.98 -16.28
N HIS A 105 5.20 -10.69 -14.98
CA HIS A 105 6.32 -10.23 -14.18
C HIS A 105 7.31 -11.36 -13.86
N PHE A 106 6.79 -12.56 -13.58
CA PHE A 106 7.57 -13.75 -13.21
C PHE A 106 7.80 -14.72 -14.39
N GLY A 107 7.33 -14.39 -15.60
CA GLY A 107 7.46 -15.24 -16.79
C GLY A 107 8.89 -15.28 -17.37
N PRO A 108 9.10 -15.99 -18.49
CA PRO A 108 10.42 -16.45 -19.01
C PRO A 108 11.43 -15.36 -19.35
N ARG A 109 11.12 -14.09 -19.19
CA ARG A 109 12.06 -12.95 -19.33
C ARG A 109 12.61 -12.45 -17.99
N GLY A 110 12.12 -13.01 -16.86
CA GLY A 110 12.64 -12.78 -15.51
C GLY A 110 13.68 -13.85 -15.15
N GLU A 111 14.49 -13.60 -14.12
CA GLU A 111 15.14 -14.70 -13.41
C GLU A 111 14.05 -15.69 -13.02
N GLU A 112 14.28 -17.01 -13.22
CA GLU A 112 13.31 -18.02 -12.81
C GLU A 112 13.00 -17.79 -11.33
N PRO A 113 11.73 -17.51 -10.96
CA PRO A 113 11.39 -17.42 -9.55
C PRO A 113 11.72 -18.78 -8.94
N ASP A 114 12.34 -18.78 -7.75
CA ASP A 114 12.42 -19.99 -6.94
C ASP A 114 11.05 -20.69 -7.01
N ALA A 115 11.05 -21.98 -7.30
CA ALA A 115 9.81 -22.76 -7.45
C ALA A 115 8.85 -22.56 -6.26
N ARG A 116 9.39 -22.29 -5.06
CA ARG A 116 8.61 -21.93 -3.88
C ARG A 116 7.92 -20.56 -4.01
N ALA A 117 8.61 -19.55 -4.53
CA ALA A 117 8.01 -18.22 -4.77
C ALA A 117 6.89 -18.31 -5.80
N ALA A 118 7.08 -19.03 -6.89
CA ALA A 118 6.05 -19.27 -7.90
C ALA A 118 4.82 -19.98 -7.30
N GLN A 119 5.00 -21.02 -6.47
CA GLN A 119 3.89 -21.71 -5.79
C GLN A 119 3.13 -20.77 -4.84
N LYS A 120 3.82 -19.92 -4.07
CA LYS A 120 3.19 -18.94 -3.17
C LYS A 120 2.37 -17.91 -3.96
N VAL A 121 2.87 -17.43 -5.10
CA VAL A 121 2.17 -16.51 -5.98
C VAL A 121 0.90 -17.15 -6.57
N LEU A 122 0.98 -18.39 -7.05
CA LEU A 122 -0.19 -19.13 -7.54
C LEU A 122 -1.21 -19.40 -6.42
N HIS A 123 -0.73 -19.64 -5.19
CA HIS A 123 -1.60 -19.78 -4.02
C HIS A 123 -2.34 -18.47 -3.71
N LEU A 124 -1.63 -17.35 -3.69
CA LEU A 124 -2.24 -16.03 -3.51
C LEU A 124 -3.28 -15.72 -4.61
N GLY A 125 -2.96 -16.01 -5.87
CA GLY A 125 -3.89 -15.87 -6.99
C GLY A 125 -5.18 -16.65 -6.78
N ARG A 126 -5.09 -17.89 -6.28
CA ARG A 126 -6.28 -18.71 -5.94
C ARG A 126 -7.11 -18.11 -4.81
N ILE A 127 -6.47 -17.57 -3.77
CA ILE A 127 -7.17 -16.89 -2.67
C ILE A 127 -7.90 -15.65 -3.19
N ILE A 128 -7.23 -14.82 -3.98
CA ILE A 128 -7.84 -13.63 -4.60
C ILE A 128 -9.05 -14.04 -5.45
N THR A 129 -8.88 -15.04 -6.32
CA THR A 129 -9.95 -15.55 -7.19
C THR A 129 -11.14 -16.12 -6.42
N SER A 130 -10.89 -16.78 -5.28
CA SER A 130 -11.98 -17.35 -4.47
C SER A 130 -12.81 -16.29 -3.75
N GLN A 131 -12.21 -15.15 -3.40
CA GLN A 131 -12.89 -14.05 -2.72
C GLN A 131 -13.46 -13.00 -3.68
N ALA A 132 -12.77 -12.78 -4.78
CA ALA A 132 -13.12 -11.81 -5.81
C ALA A 132 -12.82 -12.37 -7.20
N PRO A 133 -13.69 -13.23 -7.76
CA PRO A 133 -13.49 -13.74 -9.11
C PRO A 133 -13.49 -12.62 -10.16
N VAL A 134 -14.14 -11.51 -9.85
CA VAL A 134 -14.17 -10.28 -10.63
C VAL A 134 -14.08 -9.10 -9.66
N LEU A 135 -13.05 -8.25 -9.82
CA LEU A 135 -12.99 -6.95 -9.18
C LEU A 135 -13.77 -5.95 -10.03
N LYS A 136 -14.85 -5.41 -9.48
CA LYS A 136 -15.64 -4.36 -10.13
C LYS A 136 -14.93 -3.02 -9.97
N LYS A 137 -15.29 -2.05 -10.81
CA LYS A 137 -14.81 -0.68 -10.65
C LYS A 137 -15.15 -0.17 -9.23
N GLY A 138 -14.13 0.33 -8.53
CA GLY A 138 -14.22 0.81 -7.14
C GLY A 138 -13.89 -0.25 -6.10
N ASP A 139 -13.83 -1.55 -6.44
CA ASP A 139 -13.37 -2.57 -5.51
C ASP A 139 -11.89 -2.37 -5.17
N SER A 140 -11.55 -2.67 -3.90
CA SER A 140 -10.22 -2.49 -3.37
C SER A 140 -9.63 -3.81 -2.89
N LEU A 141 -8.40 -4.06 -3.31
CA LEU A 141 -7.53 -5.12 -2.79
C LEU A 141 -6.40 -4.48 -2.00
N THR A 142 -6.22 -4.90 -0.76
CA THR A 142 -5.15 -4.42 0.11
C THR A 142 -4.21 -5.56 0.46
N LEU A 143 -2.91 -5.29 0.40
CA LEU A 143 -1.86 -6.22 0.81
C LEU A 143 -1.08 -5.60 1.96
N ASP A 144 -1.09 -6.24 3.11
CA ASP A 144 -0.40 -5.79 4.32
C ASP A 144 0.75 -6.72 4.68
N TRP A 145 1.84 -6.11 5.10
CA TRP A 145 2.92 -6.76 5.82
C TRP A 145 3.02 -6.18 7.23
N GLN A 146 3.09 -7.06 8.21
CA GLN A 146 3.27 -6.70 9.61
C GLN A 146 4.37 -7.56 10.23
N PRO A 147 5.50 -6.97 10.67
CA PRO A 147 6.53 -7.70 11.40
C PRO A 147 5.95 -8.46 12.59
N GLY A 148 6.29 -9.75 12.70
CA GLY A 148 5.80 -10.63 13.75
C GLY A 148 4.38 -11.17 13.58
N GLN A 149 3.57 -10.60 12.69
CA GLN A 149 2.20 -11.08 12.38
C GLN A 149 2.11 -11.73 10.99
N GLY A 150 3.01 -11.35 10.08
CA GLY A 150 3.04 -11.86 8.73
C GLY A 150 2.23 -11.04 7.73
N MET A 151 1.88 -11.68 6.62
CA MET A 151 1.13 -11.08 5.52
C MET A 151 -0.38 -11.28 5.69
N SER A 152 -1.15 -10.27 5.33
CA SER A 152 -2.60 -10.38 5.15
C SER A 152 -3.05 -9.68 3.86
N MET A 153 -4.21 -10.09 3.38
CA MET A 153 -4.90 -9.50 2.25
C MET A 153 -6.30 -9.06 2.70
N SER A 154 -6.79 -7.95 2.15
CA SER A 154 -8.20 -7.59 2.31
C SER A 154 -8.83 -7.33 0.95
N TYR A 155 -10.06 -7.81 0.79
CA TYR A 155 -10.93 -7.45 -0.33
C TYR A 155 -12.12 -6.65 0.21
N ASN A 156 -12.27 -5.40 -0.23
CA ASN A 156 -13.31 -4.49 0.27
C ASN A 156 -13.44 -4.53 1.80
N GLN A 157 -12.28 -4.41 2.52
CA GLN A 157 -12.14 -4.44 3.98
C GLN A 157 -12.32 -5.82 4.65
N ASN A 158 -12.70 -6.87 3.93
CA ASN A 158 -12.72 -8.24 4.48
C ASN A 158 -11.30 -8.79 4.53
N VAL A 159 -10.75 -8.92 5.75
CA VAL A 159 -9.36 -9.32 5.97
C VAL A 159 -9.20 -10.83 5.97
N THR A 160 -8.22 -11.33 5.22
CA THR A 160 -7.80 -12.72 5.20
C THR A 160 -6.32 -12.82 5.55
N PRO A 161 -5.96 -13.40 6.69
CA PRO A 161 -4.57 -13.70 7.00
C PRO A 161 -3.98 -14.69 5.99
N LEU A 162 -2.71 -14.50 5.63
CA LEU A 162 -1.97 -15.37 4.72
C LEU A 162 -0.79 -16.02 5.46
N PRO A 163 -1.04 -17.05 6.29
CA PRO A 163 0.00 -17.68 7.07
C PRO A 163 1.05 -18.35 6.18
N GLY A 164 2.31 -18.41 6.66
CA GLY A 164 3.41 -19.01 5.92
C GLY A 164 4.00 -18.14 4.79
N HIS A 165 3.54 -16.91 4.64
CA HIS A 165 4.14 -15.93 3.75
C HIS A 165 5.04 -14.99 4.56
N ASP A 166 6.32 -14.98 4.23
CA ASP A 166 7.37 -14.19 4.89
C ASP A 166 7.56 -12.82 4.20
N VAL A 167 8.41 -11.97 4.79
CA VAL A 167 8.75 -10.65 4.24
C VAL A 167 9.36 -10.75 2.84
N GLY A 168 10.13 -11.80 2.57
CA GLY A 168 10.72 -12.05 1.25
C GLY A 168 9.64 -12.26 0.19
N PHE A 169 8.59 -13.03 0.52
CA PHE A 169 7.45 -13.18 -0.39
C PHE A 169 6.69 -11.87 -0.60
N TYR A 170 6.44 -11.10 0.48
CA TYR A 170 5.81 -9.79 0.35
C TYR A 170 6.64 -8.84 -0.54
N ASN A 171 7.97 -8.84 -0.37
CA ASN A 171 8.89 -8.08 -1.21
C ASN A 171 8.84 -8.54 -2.68
N THR A 172 8.69 -9.83 -2.93
CA THR A 172 8.51 -10.38 -4.28
C THR A 172 7.25 -9.80 -4.95
N LEU A 173 6.15 -9.66 -4.21
CA LEU A 173 4.95 -9.00 -4.73
C LEU A 173 5.18 -7.49 -4.96
N LEU A 174 5.83 -6.79 -4.03
CA LEU A 174 6.16 -5.38 -4.21
C LEU A 174 7.04 -5.14 -5.44
N ALA A 175 7.91 -6.08 -5.77
CA ALA A 175 8.80 -5.97 -6.93
C ALA A 175 8.05 -5.87 -8.27
N ILE A 176 6.78 -6.30 -8.34
CA ILE A 176 5.91 -6.11 -9.52
C ILE A 176 5.83 -4.63 -9.88
N TRP A 177 5.76 -3.75 -8.88
CA TRP A 177 5.64 -2.30 -9.06
C TRP A 177 6.94 -1.53 -8.81
N LEU A 178 7.78 -2.00 -7.88
CA LEU A 178 8.96 -1.27 -7.41
C LEU A 178 10.28 -1.83 -7.94
N GLY A 179 10.29 -3.07 -8.44
CA GLY A 179 11.49 -3.72 -8.94
C GLY A 179 12.07 -3.07 -10.20
N ASP A 180 13.30 -3.41 -10.54
CA ASP A 180 13.98 -2.87 -11.72
C ASP A 180 13.34 -3.31 -13.04
N LYS A 181 12.60 -4.42 -13.01
CA LYS A 181 11.82 -4.95 -14.14
C LYS A 181 10.34 -4.55 -14.08
N ALA A 182 9.96 -3.56 -13.23
CA ALA A 182 8.60 -3.04 -13.20
C ALA A 182 8.18 -2.56 -14.60
N SER A 183 7.03 -3.01 -15.06
CA SER A 183 6.53 -2.75 -16.42
C SER A 183 6.15 -1.28 -16.65
N ASP A 184 5.95 -0.51 -15.57
CA ASP A 184 5.60 0.91 -15.63
C ASP A 184 6.58 1.75 -14.77
N PRO A 185 7.65 2.30 -15.39
CA PRO A 185 8.61 3.15 -14.68
C PRO A 185 8.00 4.43 -14.11
N THR A 186 6.94 4.96 -14.73
CA THR A 186 6.26 6.16 -14.27
C THR A 186 5.49 5.86 -12.98
N LEU A 187 4.74 4.77 -12.94
CA LEU A 187 4.05 4.31 -11.75
C LEU A 187 5.05 4.01 -10.63
N ARG A 188 6.16 3.32 -10.93
CA ARG A 188 7.26 3.09 -9.99
C ARG A 188 7.76 4.40 -9.37
N SER A 189 8.00 5.41 -10.19
CA SER A 189 8.45 6.74 -9.74
C SER A 189 7.44 7.39 -8.80
N HIS A 190 6.16 7.35 -9.15
CA HIS A 190 5.08 7.90 -8.31
C HIS A 190 4.98 7.18 -6.96
N LEU A 191 5.04 5.84 -6.93
CA LEU A 191 5.00 5.06 -5.68
C LEU A 191 6.20 5.34 -4.78
N LEU A 192 7.36 5.63 -5.36
CA LEU A 192 8.57 6.04 -4.65
C LEU A 192 8.59 7.55 -4.30
N GLY A 193 7.45 8.23 -4.37
CA GLY A 193 7.34 9.64 -3.98
C GLY A 193 8.17 10.60 -4.83
N ARG A 194 8.60 10.18 -6.03
CA ARG A 194 9.35 11.03 -6.95
C ARG A 194 8.38 11.70 -7.91
N PRO A 195 8.36 13.04 -8.02
CA PRO A 195 7.55 13.70 -9.05
C PRO A 195 8.00 13.24 -10.43
N SER A 196 7.04 13.01 -11.34
CA SER A 196 7.37 12.79 -12.75
C SER A 196 8.11 14.02 -13.28
N ALA A 197 9.15 13.82 -14.08
CA ALA A 197 9.99 14.89 -14.65
C ALA A 197 9.19 15.98 -15.44
N SER A 198 7.94 15.70 -15.82
CA SER A 198 7.05 16.66 -16.49
C SER A 198 6.55 17.80 -15.63
N ARG A 199 6.62 17.71 -14.28
CA ARG A 199 6.18 18.76 -13.37
C ARG A 199 7.30 19.72 -12.97
N ALA A 200 8.56 19.34 -13.17
CA ALA A 200 9.74 20.15 -12.89
C ALA A 200 10.09 21.16 -14.00
N ALA A 201 9.36 21.13 -15.14
CA ALA A 201 9.59 22.05 -16.27
C ALA A 201 8.49 23.12 -16.41
N ALA A 202 7.61 23.26 -15.42
CA ALA A 202 6.45 24.19 -15.46
C ALA A 202 6.45 25.22 -14.30
N ASP A 203 7.59 25.35 -13.57
CA ASP A 203 7.81 26.44 -12.58
C ASP A 203 8.95 27.35 -13.03
#